data_597d14921203443b09401635a509d49f
#
_entry.id   597d14921203443b09401635a509d49f
#
_cell.length_a   1.000
_cell.length_b   1.000
_cell.length_c   1.000
_cell.angle_alpha   90.00
_cell.angle_beta   90.00
_cell.angle_gamma   90.00
#
_symmetry.space_group_name_H-M   'P 1'
#
loop_
_entity.id
_entity.type
_entity.pdbx_description
1 polymer ?
#
loop_
_entity_poly.entity_id
_entity_poly.type
_entity_poly.pdbx_seq_one_letter_code
_entity_poly.pdbx_strand_id
1 'polypeptide(L)'
;MTDPPPDDATLDIPLDITGEVCPMTMVRTRLALDRLAPGQVLAVRLRGEEPLRNVPAAAAALGHTVLELRAEADGASLLRLRRR
;
A
#
# COMPACT_ATOMS: atom_id res chain seq x y z
N MET A 1 -26.69 11.43 -1.28
CA MET A 1 -26.24 11.02 -1.14
C MET A 1 -25.62 10.57 -0.96
N THR A 2 -25.31 10.32 -0.91
CA THR A 2 -24.72 9.80 -0.77
C THR A 2 -24.27 9.20 -0.22
N ASP A 3 -24.08 8.53 -0.10
CA ASP A 3 -23.57 7.92 0.48
C ASP A 3 -22.69 7.32 0.42
N PRO A 4 -22.20 7.11 0.82
CA PRO A 4 -21.11 6.61 0.66
C PRO A 4 -21.04 5.32 0.81
N PRO A 5 -20.45 4.86 0.33
CA PRO A 5 -20.26 3.69 0.33
C PRO A 5 -19.71 3.20 1.30
N PRO A 6 -19.99 2.52 1.57
CA PRO A 6 -19.54 2.04 2.51
C PRO A 6 -18.40 1.65 2.44
N ASP A 7 -18.27 1.58 1.96
CA ASP A 7 -17.31 1.14 1.95
C ASP A 7 -16.44 1.86 1.67
N ASP A 8 -16.28 2.37 2.47
CA ASP A 8 -15.23 3.02 2.55
C ASP A 8 -14.21 2.18 2.36
N ALA A 9 -14.36 1.02 2.50
CA ALA A 9 -13.36 0.16 2.21
C ALA A 9 -12.94 0.33 0.83
N THR A 10 -13.78 0.81 0.04
CA THR A 10 -13.38 1.05 -1.30
C THR A 10 -12.63 2.32 -1.42
N LEU A 11 -12.51 3.04 -0.35
CA LEU A 11 -11.77 4.28 -0.39
C LEU A 11 -10.36 4.01 0.09
N ASP A 12 -9.59 3.39 -0.75
CA ASP A 12 -8.20 3.11 -0.44
C ASP A 12 -7.46 4.42 -0.23
N ILE A 13 -6.58 4.44 0.75
CA ILE A 13 -5.76 5.62 1.01
C ILE A 13 -4.54 5.56 0.10
N PRO A 14 -4.34 6.53 -0.78
CA PRO A 14 -3.25 6.45 -1.75
C PRO A 14 -1.91 6.84 -1.14
N LEU A 15 -0.86 6.19 -1.58
CA LEU A 15 0.51 6.55 -1.24
C LEU A 15 1.37 6.29 -2.48
N ASP A 16 2.00 7.32 -2.98
CA ASP A 16 2.86 7.18 -4.15
C ASP A 16 4.30 7.31 -3.71
N ILE A 17 5.05 6.22 -3.80
CA ILE A 17 6.45 6.19 -3.44
C ILE A 17 7.31 5.75 -4.62
N THR A 18 6.83 6.00 -5.84
CA THR A 18 7.57 5.63 -7.04
C THR A 18 8.91 6.37 -7.15
N GLY A 19 9.04 7.50 -6.47
CA GLY A 19 10.29 8.25 -6.48
C GLY A 19 11.22 7.96 -5.32
N GLU A 20 10.82 7.06 -4.40
CA GLU A 20 11.65 6.75 -3.25
C GLU A 20 12.55 5.57 -3.53
N VAL A 21 13.64 5.47 -2.79
CA VAL A 21 14.51 4.32 -2.88
C VAL A 21 14.52 3.59 -1.55
N CYS A 22 14.84 2.31 -1.58
CA CYS A 22 14.95 1.53 -0.39
C CYS A 22 16.11 2.07 0.47
N PRO A 23 15.94 2.22 1.78
CA PRO A 23 14.85 1.69 2.60
C PRO A 23 13.67 2.64 2.79
N MET A 24 13.68 3.81 2.15
CA MET A 24 12.63 4.79 2.36
C MET A 24 11.27 4.31 1.91
N THR A 25 11.22 3.44 0.89
CA THR A 25 9.96 2.87 0.45
C THR A 25 9.24 2.17 1.59
N MET A 26 9.95 1.38 2.37
CA MET A 26 9.32 0.68 3.48
C MET A 26 9.01 1.62 4.64
N VAL A 27 9.90 2.58 4.90
CA VAL A 27 9.67 3.55 5.97
C VAL A 27 8.40 4.34 5.70
N ARG A 28 8.22 4.83 4.46
CA ARG A 28 7.05 5.60 4.10
C ARG A 28 5.79 4.75 4.17
N THR A 29 5.87 3.51 3.72
CA THR A 29 4.74 2.59 3.76
C THR A 29 4.34 2.30 5.20
N ARG A 30 5.30 2.06 6.07
CA ARG A 30 5.01 1.76 7.45
C ARG A 30 4.38 2.94 8.16
N LEU A 31 4.90 4.14 7.93
CA LEU A 31 4.33 5.35 8.55
C LEU A 31 2.90 5.56 8.08
N ALA A 32 2.64 5.32 6.79
CA ALA A 32 1.28 5.48 6.27
C ALA A 32 0.34 4.45 6.89
N LEU A 33 0.79 3.20 7.01
CA LEU A 33 -0.04 2.16 7.63
C LEU A 33 -0.35 2.49 9.09
N ASP A 34 0.64 3.04 9.81
CA ASP A 34 0.45 3.38 11.22
C ASP A 34 -0.61 4.45 11.41
N ARG A 35 -0.87 5.25 10.41
CA ARG A 35 -1.88 6.30 10.49
C ARG A 35 -3.27 5.82 10.15
N LEU A 36 -3.41 4.61 9.63
CA LEU A 36 -4.72 4.08 9.25
C LEU A 36 -5.40 3.44 10.45
N ALA A 37 -6.70 3.37 10.38
CA ALA A 37 -7.46 2.57 11.35
C ALA A 37 -7.39 1.10 10.94
N PRO A 38 -7.53 0.18 11.88
CA PRO A 38 -7.54 -1.24 11.54
C PRO A 38 -8.59 -1.54 10.49
N GLY A 39 -8.20 -2.32 9.50
CA GLY A 39 -9.11 -2.69 8.42
C GLY A 39 -9.08 -1.76 7.23
N GLN A 40 -8.49 -0.59 7.36
CA GLN A 40 -8.39 0.31 6.21
C GLN A 40 -7.32 -0.21 5.23
N VAL A 41 -7.47 0.18 3.98
CA VAL A 41 -6.61 -0.28 2.90
C VAL A 41 -5.72 0.87 2.42
N LEU A 42 -4.44 0.57 2.29
CA LEU A 42 -3.46 1.50 1.71
C LEU A 42 -3.15 1.05 0.29
N ALA A 43 -3.31 1.95 -0.66
CA ALA A 43 -2.97 1.67 -2.05
C ALA A 43 -1.64 2.32 -2.36
N VAL A 44 -0.59 1.52 -2.46
CA VAL A 44 0.78 2.01 -2.60
C VAL A 44 1.24 1.82 -4.02
N ARG A 45 1.68 2.90 -4.66
CA ARG A 45 2.33 2.80 -5.96
C ARG A 45 3.82 2.72 -5.76
N LEU A 46 4.43 1.69 -6.30
CA LEU A 46 5.85 1.42 -6.16
C LEU A 46 6.50 1.29 -7.52
N ARG A 47 7.82 1.44 -7.55
CA ARG A 47 8.60 1.20 -8.77
C ARG A 47 9.91 0.56 -8.37
N GLY A 48 10.35 -0.43 -9.15
CA GLY A 48 11.62 -1.10 -8.94
C GLY A 48 11.46 -2.49 -8.35
N GLU A 49 12.43 -3.36 -8.63
CA GLU A 49 12.36 -4.75 -8.19
C GLU A 49 12.45 -4.91 -6.69
N GLU A 50 13.33 -4.17 -6.07
CA GLU A 50 13.52 -4.31 -4.63
C GLU A 50 12.28 -3.95 -3.84
N PRO A 51 11.66 -2.78 -4.07
CA PRO A 51 10.44 -2.46 -3.34
C PRO A 51 9.32 -3.46 -3.62
N LEU A 52 9.22 -3.94 -4.86
CA LEU A 52 8.19 -4.90 -5.20
C LEU A 52 8.32 -6.20 -4.43
N ARG A 53 9.54 -6.58 -4.08
CA ARG A 53 9.78 -7.78 -3.31
C ARG A 53 9.73 -7.51 -1.82
N ASN A 54 10.34 -6.42 -1.39
CA ASN A 54 10.57 -6.18 0.03
C ASN A 54 9.38 -5.57 0.76
N VAL A 55 8.66 -4.66 0.12
CA VAL A 55 7.56 -3.97 0.82
C VAL A 55 6.41 -4.91 1.15
N PRO A 56 5.92 -5.74 0.21
CA PRO A 56 4.86 -6.69 0.57
C PRO A 56 5.30 -7.67 1.65
N ALA A 57 6.55 -8.16 1.56
CA ALA A 57 7.05 -9.12 2.53
C ALA A 57 7.14 -8.50 3.92
N ALA A 58 7.64 -7.26 4.00
CA ALA A 58 7.77 -6.59 5.28
C ALA A 58 6.40 -6.26 5.87
N ALA A 59 5.45 -5.87 5.05
CA ALA A 59 4.10 -5.59 5.53
C ALA A 59 3.46 -6.85 6.08
N ALA A 60 3.64 -7.98 5.39
CA ALA A 60 3.10 -9.25 5.87
C ALA A 60 3.75 -9.66 7.18
N ALA A 61 5.05 -9.43 7.31
CA ALA A 61 5.76 -9.75 8.55
C ALA A 61 5.25 -8.92 9.73
N LEU A 62 4.75 -7.72 9.46
CA LEU A 62 4.17 -6.88 10.50
C LEU A 62 2.70 -7.22 10.79
N GLY A 63 2.16 -8.20 10.09
CA GLY A 63 0.80 -8.67 10.34
C GLY A 63 -0.27 -8.05 9.46
N HIS A 64 0.12 -7.19 8.52
CA HIS A 64 -0.86 -6.63 7.60
C HIS A 64 -1.15 -7.62 6.48
N THR A 65 -2.27 -7.43 5.79
CA THR A 65 -2.68 -8.34 4.73
C THR A 65 -2.35 -7.74 3.37
N VAL A 66 -1.65 -8.50 2.55
CA VAL A 66 -1.41 -8.10 1.16
C VAL A 66 -2.62 -8.54 0.36
N LEU A 67 -3.37 -7.58 -0.14
CA LEU A 67 -4.59 -7.87 -0.88
C LEU A 67 -4.32 -8.08 -2.36
N GLU A 68 -3.40 -7.30 -2.90
CA GLU A 68 -3.18 -7.31 -4.33
C GLU A 68 -1.83 -6.68 -4.65
N LEU A 69 -1.17 -7.22 -5.67
CA LEU A 69 0.01 -6.57 -6.25
C LEU A 69 -0.10 -6.75 -7.75
N ARG A 70 -0.22 -5.65 -8.49
CA ARG A 70 -0.35 -5.76 -9.93
C ARG A 70 0.46 -4.67 -10.64
N ALA A 71 0.98 -5.04 -11.81
CA ALA A 71 1.71 -4.09 -12.64
C ALA A 71 0.75 -3.13 -13.31
N GLU A 72 1.18 -1.89 -13.47
CA GLU A 72 0.42 -0.87 -14.16
C GLU A 72 1.10 -0.49 -15.45
N ALA A 73 0.37 0.21 -16.32
CA ALA A 73 0.84 0.46 -17.68
C ALA A 73 2.09 1.33 -17.74
N ASP A 74 2.31 2.17 -16.73
CA ASP A 74 3.44 3.11 -16.74
C ASP A 74 4.71 2.52 -16.13
N GLY A 75 4.72 1.22 -15.88
CA GLY A 75 5.90 0.57 -15.29
C GLY A 75 5.92 0.56 -13.78
N ALA A 76 5.01 1.25 -13.14
CA ALA A 76 4.85 1.16 -11.70
C ALA A 76 4.00 -0.06 -11.36
N SER A 77 3.86 -0.35 -10.08
CA SER A 77 2.97 -1.40 -9.61
C SER A 77 2.10 -0.84 -8.50
N LEU A 78 0.92 -1.40 -8.37
CA LEU A 78 -0.01 -1.04 -7.31
C LEU A 78 -0.06 -2.16 -6.31
N LEU A 79 0.21 -1.84 -5.05
CA LEU A 79 0.16 -2.77 -3.95
C LEU A 79 -0.94 -2.32 -3.01
N ARG A 80 -1.91 -3.19 -2.75
CA ARG A 80 -2.97 -2.87 -1.80
C ARG A 80 -2.74 -3.67 -0.53
N LEU A 81 -2.66 -2.95 0.58
CA LEU A 81 -2.41 -3.53 1.89
C LEU A 81 -3.54 -3.17 2.82
N ARG A 82 -4.06 -4.16 3.55
CA ARG A 82 -5.05 -3.89 4.57
C ARG A 82 -4.36 -3.88 5.93
N ARG A 83 -4.57 -2.81 6.69
CA ARG A 83 -3.98 -2.71 8.01
C ARG A 83 -4.63 -3.71 8.95
N ARG A 84 -3.80 -4.40 9.73
CA ARG A 84 -4.27 -5.37 10.69
C ARG A 84 -4.99 -4.71 11.87
#